data_d0f8c2f0e4d9795556b91c49ec8bd007
#
_entry.id   d0f8c2f0e4d9795556b91c49ec8bd007
#
_cell.length_a   1.000
_cell.length_b   1.000
_cell.length_c   1.000
_cell.angle_alpha   90.00
_cell.angle_beta   90.00
_cell.angle_gamma   90.00
#
_symmetry.space_group_name_H-M   'P 1'
#
loop_
_entity.id
_entity.type
_entity.pdbx_description
1 polymer ?
#
loop_
_entity_poly.entity_id
_entity_poly.type
_entity_poly.pdbx_seq_one_letter_code
_entity_poly.pdbx_strand_id
1 'polypeptide(L)'
;MKTIKLFIIDDSAIVRQTISKLVEGEAEIELLGVAADPIFAMQKFKTTGIPDVLILDIEMPRMDGITFLKQIMSEQPIPTIICSGVAKSGSQQAIKALQAGAVELIEKPNIQTKTFLEQSKTALIQSIKAAANSKLKKIPNRQKQTNSNISNSIQSTDSIVFQKKIPLAGGQKTVAIGSSTGGVQVIEKIITSLPASTVPILITQHMPAGFTASLANRLDSISNISVKQAEDGDELKSSTAYIAPGDKHMLIQRVGLKYIIQIKEGPKVSHHRPSVDVLFRSFANELGSSGVGIILTGMGSDGAHGMKEMFDVGAKTYAQDEESCVVYGMPNEAVKLGGVSHSLSIQKIIELIQSVR
;
A
#
# COMPACT_ATOMS: atom_id res chain seq x y z
N MET A 1 17.82 3.52 -19.79
CA MET A 1 16.79 2.83 -18.98
C MET A 1 15.76 2.24 -19.92
N LYS A 2 15.17 1.09 -19.63
CA LYS A 2 14.10 0.51 -20.46
C LYS A 2 12.83 1.34 -20.26
N THR A 3 12.25 1.85 -21.33
CA THR A 3 10.99 2.60 -21.30
C THR A 3 9.83 1.67 -20.92
N ILE A 4 8.98 2.08 -19.98
CA ILE A 4 7.81 1.33 -19.52
C ILE A 4 6.68 1.53 -20.52
N LYS A 5 6.22 0.45 -21.15
CA LYS A 5 5.10 0.45 -22.08
C LYS A 5 3.78 0.39 -21.32
N LEU A 6 3.06 1.51 -21.33
CA LEU A 6 1.78 1.67 -20.64
C LEU A 6 0.62 1.51 -21.60
N PHE A 7 -0.46 0.85 -21.18
CA PHE A 7 -1.72 0.81 -21.89
C PHE A 7 -2.88 1.14 -20.94
N ILE A 8 -3.88 1.91 -21.42
CA ILE A 8 -5.01 2.39 -20.60
C ILE A 8 -6.31 1.80 -21.16
N ILE A 9 -7.10 1.19 -20.28
CA ILE A 9 -8.42 0.63 -20.58
C ILE A 9 -9.44 1.24 -19.63
N ASP A 10 -10.33 2.08 -20.15
CA ASP A 10 -11.37 2.79 -19.40
C ASP A 10 -12.47 3.20 -20.38
N ASP A 11 -13.74 3.08 -20.05
CA ASP A 11 -14.84 3.43 -20.95
C ASP A 11 -14.99 4.95 -21.13
N SER A 12 -14.56 5.74 -20.12
CA SER A 12 -14.59 7.20 -20.16
C SER A 12 -13.48 7.78 -21.03
N ALA A 13 -13.84 8.45 -22.11
CA ALA A 13 -12.89 9.17 -22.98
C ALA A 13 -12.12 10.26 -22.19
N ILE A 14 -12.79 10.92 -21.24
CA ILE A 14 -12.19 11.96 -20.40
C ILE A 14 -11.08 11.38 -19.52
N VAL A 15 -11.32 10.23 -18.86
CA VAL A 15 -10.32 9.57 -18.03
C VAL A 15 -9.11 9.15 -18.88
N ARG A 16 -9.34 8.51 -20.02
CA ARG A 16 -8.25 8.12 -20.95
C ARG A 16 -7.40 9.32 -21.36
N GLN A 17 -8.03 10.43 -21.77
CA GLN A 17 -7.33 11.65 -22.18
C GLN A 17 -6.56 12.29 -21.01
N THR A 18 -7.16 12.31 -19.81
CA THR A 18 -6.53 12.90 -18.63
C THR A 18 -5.28 12.10 -18.24
N ILE A 19 -5.39 10.77 -18.13
CA ILE A 19 -4.24 9.92 -17.81
C ILE A 19 -3.17 10.03 -18.89
N SER A 20 -3.55 10.04 -20.17
CA SER A 20 -2.60 10.22 -21.29
C SER A 20 -1.81 11.52 -21.17
N LYS A 21 -2.48 12.64 -20.85
CA LYS A 21 -1.82 13.94 -20.61
C LYS A 21 -0.91 13.94 -19.39
N LEU A 22 -1.28 13.23 -18.31
CA LEU A 22 -0.46 13.15 -17.09
C LEU A 22 0.86 12.41 -17.33
N VAL A 23 0.89 11.43 -18.23
CA VAL A 23 2.11 10.67 -18.57
C VAL A 23 2.87 11.26 -19.76
N GLU A 24 2.28 12.23 -20.47
CA GLU A 24 2.92 12.91 -21.58
C GLU A 24 4.20 13.63 -21.16
N GLY A 25 5.28 13.45 -21.92
CA GLY A 25 6.59 14.04 -21.62
C GLY A 25 7.43 13.31 -20.57
N GLU A 26 6.94 12.22 -20.00
CA GLU A 26 7.73 11.39 -19.08
C GLU A 26 8.67 10.46 -19.87
N ALA A 27 9.97 10.74 -19.82
CA ALA A 27 10.99 10.03 -20.62
C ALA A 27 11.05 8.50 -20.36
N GLU A 28 10.58 8.05 -19.20
CA GLU A 28 10.61 6.64 -18.80
C GLU A 28 9.31 5.87 -19.12
N ILE A 29 8.26 6.55 -19.64
CA ILE A 29 6.94 5.95 -19.91
C ILE A 29 6.55 6.20 -21.36
N GLU A 30 6.24 5.13 -22.07
CA GLU A 30 5.70 5.13 -23.43
C GLU A 30 4.23 4.71 -23.40
N LEU A 31 3.33 5.59 -23.83
CA LEU A 31 1.92 5.24 -23.97
C LEU A 31 1.72 4.41 -25.25
N LEU A 32 1.61 3.10 -25.12
CA LEU A 32 1.39 2.16 -26.23
C LEU A 32 0.02 2.33 -26.87
N GLY A 33 -0.97 2.72 -26.09
CA GLY A 33 -2.31 2.96 -26.59
C GLY A 33 -3.37 3.04 -25.50
N VAL A 34 -4.60 3.28 -25.96
CA VAL A 34 -5.78 3.36 -25.11
C VAL A 34 -6.93 2.56 -25.73
N ALA A 35 -7.81 2.00 -24.91
CA ALA A 35 -9.02 1.33 -25.38
C ALA A 35 -10.23 1.68 -24.49
N ALA A 36 -11.44 1.60 -25.06
CA ALA A 36 -12.67 1.85 -24.32
C ALA A 36 -13.18 0.61 -23.56
N ASP A 37 -12.63 -0.56 -23.86
CA ASP A 37 -12.95 -1.81 -23.20
C ASP A 37 -11.90 -2.89 -23.50
N PRO A 38 -11.94 -4.03 -22.78
CA PRO A 38 -10.98 -5.13 -22.92
C PRO A 38 -10.94 -5.76 -24.32
N ILE A 39 -12.06 -5.83 -25.02
CA ILE A 39 -12.14 -6.49 -26.33
C ILE A 39 -11.32 -5.70 -27.35
N PHE A 40 -11.47 -4.37 -27.35
CA PHE A 40 -10.64 -3.50 -28.19
C PHE A 40 -9.17 -3.49 -27.77
N ALA A 41 -8.90 -3.58 -26.45
CA ALA A 41 -7.52 -3.67 -25.97
C ALA A 41 -6.82 -4.93 -26.51
N MET A 42 -7.46 -6.10 -26.40
CA MET A 42 -6.91 -7.37 -26.91
C MET A 42 -6.64 -7.33 -28.43
N GLN A 43 -7.50 -6.65 -29.20
CA GLN A 43 -7.27 -6.46 -30.63
C GLN A 43 -6.03 -5.59 -30.88
N LYS A 44 -5.89 -4.49 -30.12
CA LYS A 44 -4.72 -3.59 -30.23
C LYS A 44 -3.41 -4.26 -29.82
N PHE A 45 -3.41 -5.11 -28.80
CA PHE A 45 -2.21 -5.85 -28.40
C PHE A 45 -1.59 -6.68 -29.53
N LYS A 46 -2.40 -7.15 -30.49
CA LYS A 46 -1.91 -7.88 -31.67
C LYS A 46 -1.04 -7.03 -32.59
N THR A 47 -1.25 -5.71 -32.59
CA THR A 47 -0.54 -4.76 -33.49
C THR A 47 0.48 -3.92 -32.73
N THR A 48 0.19 -3.50 -31.50
CA THR A 48 1.08 -2.65 -30.69
C THR A 48 2.05 -3.43 -29.82
N GLY A 49 1.81 -4.74 -29.64
CA GLY A 49 2.53 -5.58 -28.66
C GLY A 49 1.92 -5.52 -27.27
N ILE A 50 2.46 -6.34 -26.36
CA ILE A 50 2.00 -6.46 -24.98
C ILE A 50 2.61 -5.34 -24.14
N PRO A 51 1.80 -4.61 -23.33
CA PRO A 51 2.31 -3.57 -22.44
C PRO A 51 3.05 -4.17 -21.24
N ASP A 52 3.95 -3.37 -20.64
CA ASP A 52 4.61 -3.70 -19.35
C ASP A 52 3.68 -3.40 -18.17
N VAL A 53 2.73 -2.46 -18.30
CA VAL A 53 1.75 -2.06 -17.26
C VAL A 53 0.40 -1.74 -17.90
N LEU A 54 -0.68 -2.17 -17.24
CA LEU A 54 -2.06 -1.77 -17.56
C LEU A 54 -2.60 -0.81 -16.50
N ILE A 55 -3.30 0.23 -16.94
CA ILE A 55 -4.29 0.93 -16.12
C ILE A 55 -5.66 0.45 -16.57
N LEU A 56 -6.45 -0.07 -15.64
CA LEU A 56 -7.70 -0.78 -15.94
C LEU A 56 -8.84 -0.23 -15.09
N ASP A 57 -9.89 0.22 -15.74
CA ASP A 57 -11.17 0.46 -15.09
C ASP A 57 -11.90 -0.85 -14.79
N ILE A 58 -12.78 -0.82 -13.81
CA ILE A 58 -13.57 -1.98 -13.40
C ILE A 58 -14.93 -2.00 -14.11
N GLU A 59 -15.62 -0.87 -14.12
CA GLU A 59 -16.99 -0.76 -14.60
C GLU A 59 -17.00 -0.36 -16.09
N MET A 60 -16.98 -1.37 -16.95
CA MET A 60 -16.98 -1.17 -18.42
C MET A 60 -18.07 -2.00 -19.09
N PRO A 61 -18.63 -1.52 -20.22
CA PRO A 61 -19.58 -2.30 -20.99
C PRO A 61 -18.91 -3.50 -21.69
N ARG A 62 -19.69 -4.51 -22.02
CA ARG A 62 -19.32 -5.74 -22.75
C ARG A 62 -18.47 -6.73 -21.94
N MET A 63 -17.44 -6.28 -21.27
CA MET A 63 -16.60 -7.09 -20.38
C MET A 63 -16.13 -6.22 -19.24
N ASP A 64 -16.46 -6.59 -17.99
CA ASP A 64 -15.99 -5.89 -16.81
C ASP A 64 -14.50 -6.11 -16.57
N GLY A 65 -13.87 -5.14 -15.87
CA GLY A 65 -12.43 -5.16 -15.65
C GLY A 65 -11.95 -6.32 -14.78
N ILE A 66 -12.75 -6.82 -13.84
CA ILE A 66 -12.36 -7.95 -12.98
C ILE A 66 -12.31 -9.25 -13.79
N THR A 67 -13.29 -9.47 -14.66
CA THR A 67 -13.30 -10.62 -15.58
C THR A 67 -12.09 -10.59 -16.50
N PHE A 68 -11.80 -9.45 -17.09
CA PHE A 68 -10.61 -9.27 -17.93
C PHE A 68 -9.30 -9.47 -17.13
N LEU A 69 -9.21 -8.89 -15.93
CA LEU A 69 -8.04 -9.05 -15.07
C LEU A 69 -7.75 -10.52 -14.78
N LYS A 70 -8.77 -11.30 -14.39
CA LYS A 70 -8.62 -12.75 -14.16
C LYS A 70 -8.12 -13.48 -15.40
N GLN A 71 -8.64 -13.14 -16.57
CA GLN A 71 -8.20 -13.71 -17.84
C GLN A 71 -6.72 -13.43 -18.08
N ILE A 72 -6.29 -12.16 -18.05
CA ILE A 72 -4.89 -11.82 -18.31
C ILE A 72 -3.93 -12.38 -17.26
N MET A 73 -4.35 -12.43 -15.98
CA MET A 73 -3.52 -13.02 -14.93
C MET A 73 -3.31 -14.53 -15.09
N SER A 74 -4.26 -15.24 -15.71
CA SER A 74 -4.12 -16.66 -15.99
C SER A 74 -3.36 -16.96 -17.28
N GLU A 75 -3.58 -16.19 -18.36
CA GLU A 75 -3.00 -16.42 -19.67
C GLU A 75 -1.60 -15.81 -19.80
N GLN A 76 -1.53 -14.50 -19.59
CA GLN A 76 -0.31 -13.71 -19.69
C GLN A 76 -0.33 -12.59 -18.64
N PRO A 77 0.17 -12.84 -17.42
CA PRO A 77 0.11 -11.86 -16.33
C PRO A 77 0.78 -10.54 -16.71
N ILE A 78 0.01 -9.46 -16.66
CA ILE A 78 0.49 -8.10 -16.89
C ILE A 78 0.24 -7.29 -15.62
N PRO A 79 1.26 -6.60 -15.07
CA PRO A 79 1.09 -5.71 -13.93
C PRO A 79 -0.05 -4.71 -14.17
N THR A 80 -1.09 -4.79 -13.34
CA THR A 80 -2.32 -4.02 -13.55
C THR A 80 -2.58 -3.10 -12.37
N ILE A 81 -2.76 -1.82 -12.66
CA ILE A 81 -3.22 -0.79 -11.74
C ILE A 81 -4.71 -0.59 -11.97
N ILE A 82 -5.51 -0.74 -10.94
CA ILE A 82 -6.93 -0.45 -11.00
C ILE A 82 -7.15 1.05 -10.88
N CYS A 83 -7.94 1.63 -11.79
CA CYS A 83 -8.38 3.02 -11.75
C CYS A 83 -9.89 3.04 -11.50
N SER A 84 -10.33 3.41 -10.29
CA SER A 84 -11.74 3.29 -9.90
C SER A 84 -12.25 4.55 -9.19
N GLY A 85 -13.56 4.78 -9.26
CA GLY A 85 -14.23 5.81 -8.48
C GLY A 85 -14.42 5.41 -7.01
N VAL A 86 -14.59 6.41 -6.12
CA VAL A 86 -14.75 6.21 -4.66
C VAL A 86 -16.18 5.85 -4.23
N ALA A 87 -17.11 5.69 -5.14
CA ALA A 87 -18.47 5.25 -4.81
C ALA A 87 -18.43 3.90 -4.06
N LYS A 88 -19.36 3.67 -3.13
CA LYS A 88 -19.37 2.48 -2.26
C LYS A 88 -19.30 1.15 -3.06
N SER A 89 -20.02 1.08 -4.18
CA SER A 89 -19.96 -0.07 -5.10
C SER A 89 -18.59 -0.21 -5.76
N GLY A 90 -18.04 0.88 -6.29
CA GLY A 90 -16.71 0.90 -6.92
C GLY A 90 -15.60 0.52 -5.95
N SER A 91 -15.68 0.96 -4.69
CA SER A 91 -14.68 0.62 -3.66
C SER A 91 -14.67 -0.88 -3.34
N GLN A 92 -15.83 -1.54 -3.28
CA GLN A 92 -15.90 -2.99 -3.07
C GLN A 92 -15.35 -3.78 -4.26
N GLN A 93 -15.67 -3.34 -5.48
CA GLN A 93 -15.16 -3.94 -6.70
C GLN A 93 -13.63 -3.78 -6.82
N ALA A 94 -13.10 -2.63 -6.45
CA ALA A 94 -11.66 -2.37 -6.45
C ALA A 94 -10.89 -3.31 -5.49
N ILE A 95 -11.43 -3.58 -4.30
CA ILE A 95 -10.84 -4.56 -3.38
C ILE A 95 -10.85 -5.97 -3.99
N LYS A 96 -11.95 -6.38 -4.67
CA LYS A 96 -12.01 -7.66 -5.39
C LYS A 96 -11.00 -7.74 -6.53
N ALA A 97 -10.74 -6.63 -7.23
CA ALA A 97 -9.73 -6.58 -8.28
C ALA A 97 -8.31 -6.74 -7.73
N LEU A 98 -7.98 -6.10 -6.59
CA LEU A 98 -6.71 -6.33 -5.92
C LEU A 98 -6.52 -7.81 -5.55
N GLN A 99 -7.57 -8.50 -5.08
CA GLN A 99 -7.54 -9.94 -4.79
C GLN A 99 -7.38 -10.80 -6.05
N ALA A 100 -7.93 -10.34 -7.18
CA ALA A 100 -7.79 -11.01 -8.46
C ALA A 100 -6.39 -10.84 -9.09
N GLY A 101 -5.48 -10.12 -8.43
CA GLY A 101 -4.08 -10.00 -8.84
C GLY A 101 -3.66 -8.60 -9.31
N ALA A 102 -4.52 -7.58 -9.21
CA ALA A 102 -4.08 -6.22 -9.43
C ALA A 102 -3.03 -5.82 -8.38
N VAL A 103 -2.01 -5.08 -8.80
CA VAL A 103 -0.87 -4.73 -7.93
C VAL A 103 -1.09 -3.44 -7.17
N GLU A 104 -1.93 -2.55 -7.70
CA GLU A 104 -2.15 -1.20 -7.16
C GLU A 104 -3.57 -0.72 -7.45
N LEU A 105 -4.02 0.27 -6.68
CA LEU A 105 -5.30 0.95 -6.85
C LEU A 105 -5.09 2.46 -6.81
N ILE A 106 -5.59 3.14 -7.82
CA ILE A 106 -5.64 4.60 -7.89
C ILE A 106 -7.09 5.09 -8.03
N GLU A 107 -7.33 6.28 -7.51
CA GLU A 107 -8.60 6.98 -7.74
C GLU A 107 -8.65 7.56 -9.15
N LYS A 108 -9.82 7.52 -9.80
CA LYS A 108 -10.03 8.18 -11.10
C LYS A 108 -9.71 9.68 -10.97
N PRO A 109 -8.87 10.25 -11.84
CA PRO A 109 -8.45 11.64 -11.74
C PRO A 109 -9.66 12.59 -11.87
N ASN A 110 -9.84 13.45 -10.87
CA ASN A 110 -10.88 14.47 -10.86
C ASN A 110 -10.28 15.81 -11.30
N ILE A 111 -10.89 16.46 -12.34
CA ILE A 111 -10.29 17.61 -13.04
C ILE A 111 -10.64 18.93 -12.34
N GLN A 112 -10.57 19.04 -11.01
CA GLN A 112 -11.07 20.24 -10.33
C GLN A 112 -10.03 21.35 -10.10
N THR A 113 -8.72 21.07 -9.98
CA THR A 113 -7.69 22.10 -9.79
C THR A 113 -6.33 21.72 -10.35
N LYS A 114 -5.52 22.74 -10.77
CA LYS A 114 -4.18 22.55 -11.33
C LYS A 114 -3.21 21.88 -10.33
N THR A 115 -3.29 22.27 -9.06
CA THR A 115 -2.45 21.70 -7.97
C THR A 115 -2.80 20.22 -7.72
N PHE A 116 -4.06 19.84 -7.83
CA PHE A 116 -4.49 18.44 -7.71
C PHE A 116 -3.97 17.58 -8.86
N LEU A 117 -3.93 18.13 -10.08
CA LEU A 117 -3.37 17.44 -11.26
C LEU A 117 -1.87 17.16 -11.11
N GLU A 118 -1.08 18.10 -10.59
CA GLU A 118 0.36 17.91 -10.38
C GLU A 118 0.66 16.84 -9.30
N GLN A 119 -0.08 16.86 -8.19
CA GLN A 119 0.04 15.84 -7.15
C GLN A 119 -0.41 14.46 -7.65
N SER A 120 -1.49 14.41 -8.43
CA SER A 120 -1.97 13.18 -9.06
C SER A 120 -0.99 12.63 -10.10
N LYS A 121 -0.30 13.51 -10.83
CA LYS A 121 0.76 13.12 -11.78
C LYS A 121 1.88 12.38 -11.09
N THR A 122 2.45 12.95 -10.02
CA THR A 122 3.56 12.32 -9.29
C THR A 122 3.15 10.95 -8.73
N ALA A 123 1.96 10.86 -8.11
CA ALA A 123 1.45 9.61 -7.56
C ALA A 123 1.23 8.55 -8.67
N LEU A 124 0.62 8.95 -9.80
CA LEU A 124 0.38 8.06 -10.93
C LEU A 124 1.68 7.51 -11.51
N ILE A 125 2.69 8.36 -11.73
CA ILE A 125 3.99 7.95 -12.25
C ILE A 125 4.67 6.96 -11.29
N GLN A 126 4.61 7.22 -9.98
CA GLN A 126 5.12 6.30 -8.97
C GLN A 126 4.39 4.95 -9.02
N SER A 127 3.06 4.93 -9.10
CA SER A 127 2.28 3.69 -9.24
C SER A 127 2.63 2.92 -10.51
N ILE A 128 2.82 3.59 -11.65
CA ILE A 128 3.24 2.95 -12.90
C ILE A 128 4.63 2.31 -12.75
N LYS A 129 5.59 3.05 -12.19
CA LYS A 129 6.94 2.53 -11.92
C LYS A 129 6.94 1.37 -10.93
N ALA A 130 6.12 1.44 -9.88
CA ALA A 130 5.93 0.35 -8.92
C ALA A 130 5.37 -0.90 -9.61
N ALA A 131 4.32 -0.74 -10.40
CA ALA A 131 3.72 -1.84 -11.14
C ALA A 131 4.71 -2.48 -12.12
N ALA A 132 5.46 -1.69 -12.89
CA ALA A 132 6.47 -2.19 -13.81
C ALA A 132 7.57 -3.01 -13.14
N ASN A 133 7.93 -2.66 -11.90
CA ASN A 133 8.94 -3.36 -11.10
C ASN A 133 8.35 -4.49 -10.24
N SER A 134 7.03 -4.72 -10.32
CA SER A 134 6.40 -5.75 -9.52
C SER A 134 6.80 -7.15 -9.98
N LYS A 135 7.11 -8.01 -9.00
CA LYS A 135 7.31 -9.43 -9.24
C LYS A 135 5.96 -10.13 -9.27
N LEU A 136 5.27 -10.10 -10.41
CA LEU A 136 4.12 -10.98 -10.59
C LEU A 136 4.65 -12.42 -10.53
N LYS A 137 4.12 -13.21 -9.63
CA LYS A 137 4.50 -14.63 -9.55
C LYS A 137 4.02 -15.34 -10.81
N LYS A 138 4.88 -15.37 -11.84
CA LYS A 138 4.95 -16.53 -12.70
C LYS A 138 5.71 -17.60 -11.93
N ILE A 139 5.28 -18.85 -12.00
CA ILE A 139 6.07 -20.02 -11.69
C ILE A 139 7.50 -19.84 -12.26
N PRO A 140 8.56 -20.12 -11.54
CA PRO A 140 9.80 -19.36 -11.56
C PRO A 140 10.67 -19.53 -12.80
N ASN A 141 11.19 -18.43 -13.32
CA ASN A 141 12.48 -18.45 -14.01
C ASN A 141 13.31 -17.22 -13.59
N ARG A 142 14.57 -17.50 -13.20
CA ARG A 142 15.52 -16.54 -12.62
C ARG A 142 16.04 -15.55 -13.66
N GLN A 143 16.10 -14.24 -13.36
CA GLN A 143 17.27 -13.40 -13.70
C GLN A 143 17.24 -12.01 -13.07
N LYS A 144 18.38 -11.64 -12.59
CA LYS A 144 19.09 -10.45 -12.05
C LYS A 144 18.44 -9.05 -12.01
N GLN A 145 18.65 -8.44 -10.86
CA GLN A 145 18.37 -7.05 -10.44
C GLN A 145 19.32 -6.04 -11.09
N THR A 146 18.80 -4.82 -11.29
CA THR A 146 19.60 -3.59 -11.39
C THR A 146 19.05 -2.54 -10.45
N ASN A 147 19.93 -1.99 -9.61
CA ASN A 147 19.66 -0.94 -8.64
C ASN A 147 19.42 0.40 -9.34
N SER A 148 18.36 1.11 -8.98
CA SER A 148 18.20 2.54 -9.30
C SER A 148 18.16 3.34 -8.00
N ASN A 149 19.16 4.22 -7.81
CA ASN A 149 19.18 5.20 -6.75
C ASN A 149 18.23 6.35 -7.09
N ILE A 150 17.21 6.53 -6.27
CA ILE A 150 16.36 7.73 -6.30
C ILE A 150 16.64 8.49 -5.01
N SER A 151 17.27 9.65 -5.14
CA SER A 151 17.43 10.60 -4.04
C SER A 151 16.11 11.38 -3.88
N ASN A 152 15.34 11.08 -2.84
CA ASN A 152 14.14 11.80 -2.49
C ASN A 152 14.43 12.80 -1.36
N SER A 153 14.01 14.05 -1.53
CA SER A 153 13.92 15.02 -0.45
C SER A 153 12.86 14.56 0.55
N ILE A 154 13.31 14.22 1.74
CA ILE A 154 12.45 13.68 2.81
C ILE A 154 11.77 14.87 3.51
N GLN A 155 10.43 14.91 3.49
CA GLN A 155 9.70 15.81 4.39
C GLN A 155 9.66 15.17 5.78
N SER A 156 10.02 15.97 6.79
CA SER A 156 10.07 15.52 8.19
C SER A 156 8.68 15.18 8.72
N THR A 157 8.61 14.11 9.51
CA THR A 157 7.40 13.75 10.29
C THR A 157 7.15 14.68 11.48
N ASP A 158 8.10 15.60 11.79
CA ASP A 158 8.09 16.43 12.99
C ASP A 158 6.88 17.37 13.10
N SER A 159 6.29 17.74 11.94
CA SER A 159 5.07 18.55 11.91
C SER A 159 3.81 17.82 12.37
N ILE A 160 3.83 16.49 12.44
CA ILE A 160 2.66 15.65 12.73
C ILE A 160 2.81 14.93 14.08
N VAL A 161 4.01 14.44 14.38
CA VAL A 161 4.34 13.73 15.63
C VAL A 161 5.33 14.57 16.41
N PHE A 162 4.85 15.24 17.46
CA PHE A 162 5.69 16.10 18.29
C PHE A 162 6.49 15.32 19.32
N GLN A 163 7.77 15.67 19.43
CA GLN A 163 8.76 15.33 20.48
C GLN A 163 9.08 13.83 20.70
N LYS A 164 10.38 13.60 20.80
CA LYS A 164 10.94 12.33 21.25
C LYS A 164 10.62 12.17 22.75
N LYS A 165 9.65 11.32 23.08
CA LYS A 165 9.37 10.93 24.47
C LYS A 165 10.23 9.74 24.86
N ILE A 166 10.61 9.65 26.15
CA ILE A 166 11.19 8.43 26.69
C ILE A 166 10.04 7.50 27.05
N PRO A 167 9.84 6.37 26.33
CA PRO A 167 8.74 5.47 26.63
C PRO A 167 8.90 4.84 28.00
N LEU A 168 7.81 4.70 28.75
CA LEU A 168 7.82 3.95 29.99
C LEU A 168 7.86 2.43 29.68
N ALA A 169 8.73 1.69 30.36
CA ALA A 169 8.80 0.24 30.23
C ALA A 169 7.49 -0.44 30.69
N GLY A 170 7.10 -1.55 30.05
CA GLY A 170 5.97 -2.38 30.46
C GLY A 170 4.61 -1.99 29.84
N GLY A 171 4.60 -1.34 28.67
CA GLY A 171 3.37 -1.04 27.93
C GLY A 171 2.69 -2.28 27.29
N GLN A 172 1.44 -2.11 26.89
CA GLN A 172 0.67 -3.12 26.15
C GLN A 172 1.42 -3.51 24.86
N LYS A 173 1.62 -4.80 24.64
CA LYS A 173 2.17 -5.28 23.36
C LYS A 173 1.21 -4.94 22.21
N THR A 174 1.74 -4.30 21.18
CA THR A 174 0.95 -3.83 20.05
C THR A 174 1.78 -3.94 18.77
N VAL A 175 1.16 -4.34 17.67
CA VAL A 175 1.80 -4.48 16.36
C VAL A 175 1.42 -3.32 15.45
N ALA A 176 2.41 -2.69 14.82
CA ALA A 176 2.22 -1.75 13.72
C ALA A 176 2.65 -2.40 12.41
N ILE A 177 1.82 -2.28 11.38
CA ILE A 177 2.09 -2.79 10.03
C ILE A 177 2.04 -1.64 9.04
N GLY A 178 3.08 -1.50 8.23
CA GLY A 178 3.14 -0.55 7.12
C GLY A 178 3.23 -1.27 5.77
N SER A 179 2.47 -0.83 4.76
CA SER A 179 2.46 -1.46 3.43
C SER A 179 1.96 -0.52 2.33
N SER A 180 2.25 -0.91 1.08
CA SER A 180 1.81 -0.18 -0.12
C SER A 180 1.48 -1.15 -1.26
N THR A 181 2.11 -1.02 -2.42
CA THR A 181 1.90 -1.84 -3.62
C THR A 181 2.05 -3.33 -3.33
N GLY A 182 1.01 -4.11 -3.63
CA GLY A 182 0.93 -5.55 -3.31
C GLY A 182 0.62 -5.86 -1.84
N GLY A 183 0.43 -4.83 -0.99
CA GLY A 183 0.23 -4.99 0.45
C GLY A 183 -1.12 -5.57 0.84
N VAL A 184 -2.18 -5.27 0.09
CA VAL A 184 -3.55 -5.69 0.43
C VAL A 184 -3.66 -7.22 0.52
N GLN A 185 -3.09 -7.95 -0.45
CA GLN A 185 -3.10 -9.41 -0.45
C GLN A 185 -2.28 -9.99 0.71
N VAL A 186 -1.17 -9.34 1.06
CA VAL A 186 -0.31 -9.76 2.19
C VAL A 186 -1.03 -9.51 3.52
N ILE A 187 -1.65 -8.34 3.69
CA ILE A 187 -2.46 -8.01 4.87
C ILE A 187 -3.62 -9.00 5.01
N GLU A 188 -4.36 -9.28 3.94
CA GLU A 188 -5.46 -10.26 3.98
C GLU A 188 -4.95 -11.63 4.45
N LYS A 189 -3.84 -12.12 3.88
CA LYS A 189 -3.24 -13.39 4.29
C LYS A 189 -2.82 -13.40 5.76
N ILE A 190 -2.22 -12.30 6.25
CA ILE A 190 -1.83 -12.18 7.67
C ILE A 190 -3.08 -12.21 8.54
N ILE A 191 -4.01 -11.27 8.35
CA ILE A 191 -5.17 -11.07 9.23
C ILE A 191 -6.07 -12.29 9.29
N THR A 192 -6.34 -12.95 8.15
CA THR A 192 -7.17 -14.17 8.10
C THR A 192 -6.51 -15.40 8.75
N SER A 193 -5.18 -15.38 8.92
CA SER A 193 -4.44 -16.47 9.56
C SER A 193 -4.29 -16.29 11.08
N LEU A 194 -4.74 -15.16 11.64
CA LEU A 194 -4.62 -14.91 13.08
C LEU A 194 -5.72 -15.62 13.88
N PRO A 195 -5.40 -16.11 15.11
CA PRO A 195 -6.40 -16.66 16.00
C PRO A 195 -7.27 -15.54 16.59
N ALA A 196 -8.42 -15.92 17.15
CA ALA A 196 -9.35 -15.00 17.80
C ALA A 196 -8.73 -14.25 19.00
N SER A 197 -7.60 -14.73 19.55
CA SER A 197 -6.86 -14.06 20.62
C SER A 197 -5.53 -13.54 20.08
N THR A 198 -5.41 -12.23 19.88
CA THR A 198 -4.17 -11.58 19.45
C THR A 198 -4.04 -10.19 20.08
N VAL A 199 -2.84 -9.62 20.05
CA VAL A 199 -2.60 -8.23 20.49
C VAL A 199 -3.24 -7.23 19.50
N PRO A 200 -3.46 -5.96 19.91
CA PRO A 200 -3.92 -4.93 18.98
C PRO A 200 -2.97 -4.78 17.79
N ILE A 201 -3.54 -4.57 16.60
CA ILE A 201 -2.79 -4.39 15.35
C ILE A 201 -3.22 -3.08 14.70
N LEU A 202 -2.28 -2.21 14.37
CA LEU A 202 -2.53 -0.99 13.61
C LEU A 202 -1.89 -1.11 12.23
N ILE A 203 -2.66 -0.81 11.18
CA ILE A 203 -2.23 -1.03 9.80
C ILE A 203 -2.32 0.28 9.03
N THR A 204 -1.21 0.74 8.50
CA THR A 204 -1.16 1.79 7.48
C THR A 204 -0.90 1.14 6.12
N GLN A 205 -1.93 1.08 5.29
CA GLN A 205 -1.87 0.72 3.88
C GLN A 205 -2.02 2.00 3.06
N HIS A 206 -1.06 2.28 2.17
CA HIS A 206 -1.23 3.38 1.22
C HIS A 206 -2.41 3.08 0.30
N MET A 207 -3.49 3.82 0.50
CA MET A 207 -4.73 3.64 -0.24
C MET A 207 -5.54 4.93 -0.21
N PRO A 208 -6.22 5.32 -1.31
CA PRO A 208 -7.06 6.51 -1.32
C PRO A 208 -8.21 6.45 -0.32
N ALA A 209 -8.72 7.62 0.08
CA ALA A 209 -9.91 7.73 0.91
C ALA A 209 -11.10 7.01 0.25
N GLY A 210 -11.98 6.43 1.06
CA GLY A 210 -13.15 5.67 0.57
C GLY A 210 -12.86 4.18 0.31
N PHE A 211 -11.62 3.76 0.06
CA PHE A 211 -11.28 2.35 -0.13
C PHE A 211 -10.86 1.67 1.18
N THR A 212 -10.31 2.40 2.13
CA THR A 212 -9.85 1.87 3.42
C THR A 212 -11.00 1.29 4.27
N ALA A 213 -12.16 1.93 4.27
CA ALA A 213 -13.36 1.39 4.93
C ALA A 213 -13.84 0.07 4.28
N SER A 214 -13.81 0.00 2.94
CA SER A 214 -14.19 -1.22 2.22
C SER A 214 -13.21 -2.36 2.49
N LEU A 215 -11.90 -2.05 2.60
CA LEU A 215 -10.87 -3.02 3.01
C LEU A 215 -11.13 -3.53 4.43
N ALA A 216 -11.36 -2.63 5.38
CA ALA A 216 -11.64 -2.99 6.77
C ALA A 216 -12.86 -3.90 6.89
N ASN A 217 -13.99 -3.51 6.29
CA ASN A 217 -15.23 -4.32 6.29
C ASN A 217 -15.03 -5.69 5.64
N ARG A 218 -14.26 -5.76 4.56
CA ARG A 218 -13.93 -7.03 3.92
C ARG A 218 -13.11 -7.92 4.85
N LEU A 219 -12.04 -7.40 5.43
CA LEU A 219 -11.18 -8.15 6.35
C LEU A 219 -11.96 -8.62 7.58
N ASP A 220 -12.82 -7.77 8.14
CA ASP A 220 -13.69 -8.12 9.27
C ASP A 220 -14.58 -9.33 8.95
N SER A 221 -15.15 -9.35 7.74
CA SER A 221 -16.06 -10.44 7.33
C SER A 221 -15.41 -11.81 7.13
N ILE A 222 -14.07 -11.88 7.02
CA ILE A 222 -13.34 -13.12 6.69
C ILE A 222 -12.26 -13.51 7.72
N SER A 223 -12.13 -12.76 8.80
CA SER A 223 -11.12 -13.00 9.84
C SER A 223 -11.74 -13.41 11.17
N ASN A 224 -10.91 -14.01 12.05
CA ASN A 224 -11.33 -14.41 13.40
C ASN A 224 -11.20 -13.28 14.42
N ILE A 225 -10.63 -12.13 14.04
CA ILE A 225 -10.47 -10.94 14.86
C ILE A 225 -11.35 -9.82 14.31
N SER A 226 -11.70 -8.85 15.12
CA SER A 226 -12.42 -7.66 14.62
C SER A 226 -11.49 -6.79 13.78
N VAL A 227 -11.99 -6.28 12.66
CA VAL A 227 -11.25 -5.33 11.82
C VAL A 227 -12.12 -4.12 11.54
N LYS A 228 -11.62 -2.92 11.81
CA LYS A 228 -12.33 -1.68 11.52
C LYS A 228 -11.41 -0.63 10.90
N GLN A 229 -11.96 0.30 10.15
CA GLN A 229 -11.27 1.55 9.90
C GLN A 229 -11.16 2.31 11.22
N ALA A 230 -9.96 2.81 11.52
CA ALA A 230 -9.69 3.56 12.74
C ALA A 230 -10.45 4.88 12.80
N GLU A 231 -10.93 5.22 13.97
CA GLU A 231 -11.57 6.50 14.29
C GLU A 231 -10.77 7.21 15.38
N ASP A 232 -10.87 8.54 15.40
CA ASP A 232 -10.23 9.34 16.45
C ASP A 232 -10.80 9.00 17.81
N GLY A 233 -9.93 8.76 18.81
CA GLY A 233 -10.34 8.35 20.16
C GLY A 233 -10.56 6.84 20.35
N ASP A 234 -10.39 6.00 19.33
CA ASP A 234 -10.47 4.54 19.51
C ASP A 234 -9.46 4.05 20.55
N GLU A 235 -9.93 3.35 21.58
CA GLU A 235 -9.08 2.66 22.54
C GLU A 235 -8.56 1.35 21.93
N LEU A 236 -7.25 1.07 22.09
CA LEU A 236 -6.64 -0.17 21.58
C LEU A 236 -7.17 -1.40 22.34
N LYS A 237 -7.83 -2.28 21.64
CA LYS A 237 -8.38 -3.54 22.17
C LYS A 237 -7.65 -4.73 21.59
N SER A 238 -7.39 -5.74 22.42
CA SER A 238 -6.93 -7.04 21.94
C SER A 238 -7.91 -7.62 20.93
N SER A 239 -7.42 -8.47 20.04
CA SER A 239 -8.21 -9.10 18.97
C SER A 239 -8.87 -8.11 18.02
N THR A 240 -8.27 -6.93 17.85
CA THR A 240 -8.77 -5.90 16.94
C THR A 240 -7.64 -5.36 16.08
N ALA A 241 -7.88 -5.30 14.77
CA ALA A 241 -7.03 -4.62 13.80
C ALA A 241 -7.68 -3.32 13.35
N TYR A 242 -6.90 -2.25 13.33
CA TYR A 242 -7.32 -0.90 12.97
C TYR A 242 -6.63 -0.48 11.67
N ILE A 243 -7.42 -0.19 10.62
CA ILE A 243 -6.92 0.28 9.32
C ILE A 243 -6.91 1.81 9.31
N ALA A 244 -5.77 2.43 9.03
CA ALA A 244 -5.68 3.88 8.89
C ALA A 244 -6.64 4.40 7.80
N PRO A 245 -7.44 5.45 8.09
CA PRO A 245 -8.29 6.05 7.07
C PRO A 245 -7.43 6.69 5.97
N GLY A 246 -7.86 6.56 4.73
CA GLY A 246 -7.22 7.25 3.61
C GLY A 246 -7.30 8.77 3.79
N ASP A 247 -6.28 9.47 3.30
CA ASP A 247 -6.12 10.91 3.38
C ASP A 247 -6.03 11.52 4.79
N LYS A 248 -5.74 10.70 5.81
CA LYS A 248 -5.44 11.12 7.19
C LYS A 248 -4.32 10.27 7.76
N HIS A 249 -3.59 10.82 8.74
CA HIS A 249 -2.56 10.08 9.47
C HIS A 249 -3.15 9.41 10.71
N MET A 250 -2.75 8.17 10.96
CA MET A 250 -3.08 7.43 12.18
C MET A 250 -1.86 7.37 13.09
N LEU A 251 -2.05 7.71 14.35
CA LEU A 251 -1.06 7.69 15.42
C LEU A 251 -1.64 7.01 16.64
N ILE A 252 -0.78 6.67 17.59
CA ILE A 252 -1.21 6.32 18.96
C ILE A 252 -0.77 7.37 19.94
N GLN A 253 -1.51 7.47 21.02
CA GLN A 253 -1.19 8.28 22.18
C GLN A 253 -1.49 7.51 23.47
N ARG A 254 -0.60 7.58 24.43
CA ARG A 254 -0.85 7.05 25.77
C ARG A 254 -1.66 8.04 26.60
N VAL A 255 -2.77 7.57 27.18
CA VAL A 255 -3.63 8.33 28.09
C VAL A 255 -3.78 7.51 29.38
N GLY A 256 -3.02 7.87 30.42
CA GLY A 256 -2.94 7.08 31.64
C GLY A 256 -2.35 5.69 31.38
N LEU A 257 -3.14 4.65 31.64
CA LEU A 257 -2.74 3.25 31.40
C LEU A 257 -3.20 2.72 30.04
N LYS A 258 -3.97 3.49 29.27
CA LYS A 258 -4.54 3.09 27.99
C LYS A 258 -3.81 3.73 26.83
N TYR A 259 -3.94 3.13 25.68
CA TYR A 259 -3.51 3.70 24.41
C TYR A 259 -4.74 3.98 23.55
N ILE A 260 -4.78 5.16 22.97
CA ILE A 260 -5.85 5.61 22.07
C ILE A 260 -5.27 5.94 20.70
N ILE A 261 -6.08 5.75 19.67
CA ILE A 261 -5.77 6.16 18.31
C ILE A 261 -6.07 7.65 18.15
N GLN A 262 -5.17 8.35 17.50
CA GLN A 262 -5.40 9.71 17.02
C GLN A 262 -5.42 9.71 15.49
N ILE A 263 -6.44 10.33 14.93
CA ILE A 263 -6.55 10.57 13.49
C ILE A 263 -6.28 12.05 13.23
N LYS A 264 -5.21 12.34 12.48
CA LYS A 264 -4.78 13.72 12.23
C LYS A 264 -4.76 14.05 10.74
N GLU A 265 -5.21 15.23 10.42
CA GLU A 265 -4.90 15.89 9.17
C GLU A 265 -3.47 16.45 9.24
N GLY A 266 -2.87 16.69 8.09
CA GLY A 266 -1.51 17.23 8.02
C GLY A 266 -0.94 17.14 6.60
N PRO A 267 0.29 17.62 6.38
CA PRO A 267 0.97 17.46 5.10
C PRO A 267 1.24 15.98 4.80
N LYS A 268 1.39 15.65 3.53
CA LYS A 268 1.87 14.31 3.13
C LYS A 268 3.31 14.13 3.62
N VAL A 269 3.59 12.99 4.25
CA VAL A 269 4.93 12.57 4.67
C VAL A 269 5.41 11.51 3.70
N SER A 270 6.63 11.65 3.20
CA SER A 270 7.17 10.75 2.14
C SER A 270 6.19 10.59 0.96
N HIS A 271 5.50 11.68 0.60
CA HIS A 271 4.44 11.77 -0.43
C HIS A 271 3.11 11.06 -0.09
N HIS A 272 2.97 10.46 1.09
CA HIS A 272 1.81 9.65 1.49
C HIS A 272 1.01 10.26 2.64
N ARG A 273 -0.29 10.03 2.61
CA ARG A 273 -1.25 10.27 3.70
C ARG A 273 -2.40 9.27 3.55
N PRO A 274 -2.48 8.24 4.42
CA PRO A 274 -1.66 8.01 5.62
C PRO A 274 -0.20 7.72 5.30
N SER A 275 0.70 7.99 6.28
CA SER A 275 2.12 7.64 6.21
C SER A 275 2.47 6.59 7.25
N VAL A 276 3.30 5.64 6.84
CA VAL A 276 3.85 4.58 7.70
C VAL A 276 4.88 5.15 8.69
N ASP A 277 5.70 6.12 8.26
CA ASP A 277 6.67 6.80 9.14
C ASP A 277 5.96 7.48 10.32
N VAL A 278 4.79 8.09 10.09
CA VAL A 278 4.00 8.74 11.14
C VAL A 278 3.50 7.72 12.18
N LEU A 279 2.97 6.59 11.72
CA LEU A 279 2.52 5.51 12.62
C LEU A 279 3.69 4.96 13.44
N PHE A 280 4.78 4.59 12.78
CA PHE A 280 5.94 3.96 13.43
C PHE A 280 6.63 4.90 14.42
N ARG A 281 6.79 6.19 14.09
CA ARG A 281 7.30 7.20 15.03
C ARG A 281 6.41 7.31 16.26
N SER A 282 5.09 7.28 16.11
CA SER A 282 4.18 7.31 17.27
C SER A 282 4.36 6.08 18.16
N PHE A 283 4.61 4.90 17.56
CA PHE A 283 4.94 3.68 18.30
C PHE A 283 6.27 3.80 19.03
N ALA A 284 7.30 4.32 18.38
CA ALA A 284 8.60 4.56 19.04
C ALA A 284 8.44 5.46 20.28
N ASN A 285 7.64 6.53 20.17
CA ASN A 285 7.44 7.50 21.24
C ASN A 285 6.58 6.99 22.40
N GLU A 286 5.54 6.22 22.11
CA GLU A 286 4.53 5.86 23.13
C GLU A 286 4.71 4.45 23.69
N LEU A 287 5.22 3.50 22.92
CA LEU A 287 5.36 2.09 23.29
C LEU A 287 6.81 1.66 23.54
N GLY A 288 7.79 2.30 22.89
CA GLY A 288 9.19 1.90 23.00
C GLY A 288 9.38 0.41 22.73
N SER A 289 10.05 -0.31 23.63
CA SER A 289 10.33 -1.76 23.51
C SER A 289 9.09 -2.67 23.57
N SER A 290 7.92 -2.14 23.89
CA SER A 290 6.66 -2.89 23.88
C SER A 290 6.04 -2.94 22.48
N GLY A 291 6.44 -2.03 21.57
CA GLY A 291 5.98 -2.00 20.18
C GLY A 291 6.64 -3.08 19.31
N VAL A 292 5.90 -3.56 18.33
CA VAL A 292 6.41 -4.42 17.25
C VAL A 292 6.13 -3.75 15.93
N GLY A 293 7.16 -3.45 15.12
CA GLY A 293 7.05 -2.85 13.80
C GLY A 293 7.23 -3.88 12.69
N ILE A 294 6.36 -3.89 11.71
CA ILE A 294 6.43 -4.77 10.54
C ILE A 294 6.25 -3.93 9.28
N ILE A 295 7.24 -3.94 8.39
CA ILE A 295 7.17 -3.29 7.10
C ILE A 295 7.03 -4.32 5.99
N LEU A 296 5.97 -4.20 5.19
CA LEU A 296 5.61 -5.12 4.12
C LEU A 296 5.94 -4.53 2.74
N THR A 297 5.66 -5.33 1.72
CA THR A 297 5.82 -4.95 0.31
C THR A 297 5.27 -3.55 0.01
N GLY A 298 6.00 -2.80 -0.80
CA GLY A 298 5.63 -1.47 -1.22
C GLY A 298 6.79 -0.75 -1.91
N MET A 299 6.48 0.25 -2.70
CA MET A 299 7.47 1.11 -3.34
C MET A 299 7.82 2.30 -2.46
N GLY A 300 9.04 2.83 -2.61
CA GLY A 300 9.52 4.02 -1.90
C GLY A 300 10.15 3.70 -0.55
N SER A 301 10.22 4.70 0.31
CA SER A 301 10.95 4.67 1.58
C SER A 301 10.08 5.01 2.80
N ASP A 302 8.77 5.27 2.61
CA ASP A 302 7.89 5.57 3.74
C ASP A 302 7.85 4.41 4.74
N GLY A 303 8.02 4.71 5.99
CA GLY A 303 8.15 3.74 7.08
C GLY A 303 9.59 3.36 7.42
N ALA A 304 10.58 3.68 6.58
CA ALA A 304 11.97 3.30 6.84
C ALA A 304 12.58 4.10 8.00
N HIS A 305 12.30 5.39 8.09
CA HIS A 305 12.76 6.24 9.20
C HIS A 305 12.03 5.91 10.50
N GLY A 306 10.70 5.78 10.47
CA GLY A 306 9.93 5.39 11.64
C GLY A 306 10.33 4.00 12.16
N MET A 307 10.64 3.05 11.27
CA MET A 307 11.18 1.74 11.63
C MET A 307 12.53 1.84 12.35
N LYS A 308 13.42 2.72 11.86
CA LYS A 308 14.70 2.99 12.51
C LYS A 308 14.51 3.60 13.91
N GLU A 309 13.58 4.53 14.05
CA GLU A 309 13.24 5.11 15.35
C GLU A 309 12.69 4.04 16.33
N MET A 310 11.82 3.13 15.85
CA MET A 310 11.36 1.99 16.65
C MET A 310 12.51 1.09 17.08
N PHE A 311 13.42 0.76 16.15
CA PHE A 311 14.60 -0.06 16.44
C PHE A 311 15.49 0.59 17.52
N ASP A 312 15.74 1.89 17.41
CA ASP A 312 16.63 2.63 18.33
C ASP A 312 16.09 2.73 19.77
N VAL A 313 14.77 2.64 19.95
CA VAL A 313 14.15 2.59 21.28
C VAL A 313 13.95 1.15 21.78
N GLY A 314 14.51 0.15 21.10
CA GLY A 314 14.48 -1.25 21.51
C GLY A 314 13.20 -2.01 21.14
N ALA A 315 12.35 -1.47 20.27
CA ALA A 315 11.22 -2.20 19.71
C ALA A 315 11.71 -3.35 18.82
N LYS A 316 10.90 -4.38 18.68
CA LYS A 316 11.15 -5.45 17.72
C LYS A 316 10.68 -5.03 16.33
N THR A 317 11.56 -5.07 15.35
CA THR A 317 11.31 -4.56 13.99
C THR A 317 11.59 -5.64 12.95
N TYR A 318 10.66 -5.81 12.01
CA TYR A 318 10.72 -6.86 11.01
C TYR A 318 10.35 -6.33 9.62
N ALA A 319 11.01 -6.84 8.60
CA ALA A 319 10.67 -6.56 7.21
C ALA A 319 10.20 -7.83 6.50
N GLN A 320 9.27 -7.70 5.59
CA GLN A 320 8.97 -8.77 4.64
C GLN A 320 10.20 -9.05 3.78
N ASP A 321 10.55 -10.33 3.57
CA ASP A 321 11.69 -10.71 2.76
C ASP A 321 11.48 -10.40 1.27
N GLU A 322 12.58 -10.30 0.54
CA GLU A 322 12.57 -9.96 -0.88
C GLU A 322 11.83 -10.99 -1.74
N GLU A 323 11.91 -12.26 -1.38
CA GLU A 323 11.32 -13.36 -2.16
C GLU A 323 9.79 -13.31 -2.16
N SER A 324 9.18 -12.94 -1.03
CA SER A 324 7.73 -12.87 -0.89
C SER A 324 7.14 -11.48 -1.24
N CYS A 325 7.97 -10.43 -1.38
CA CYS A 325 7.52 -9.11 -1.78
C CYS A 325 7.05 -9.07 -3.25
N VAL A 326 5.95 -8.36 -3.50
CA VAL A 326 5.55 -7.93 -4.85
C VAL A 326 6.51 -6.82 -5.34
N VAL A 327 6.80 -5.85 -4.45
CA VAL A 327 7.78 -4.78 -4.66
C VAL A 327 8.65 -4.67 -3.41
N TYR A 328 9.95 -4.98 -3.54
CA TYR A 328 10.92 -4.90 -2.43
C TYR A 328 11.54 -3.50 -2.35
N GLY A 329 10.70 -2.47 -2.10
CA GLY A 329 11.12 -1.08 -1.94
C GLY A 329 11.14 -0.67 -0.48
N MET A 330 9.97 -0.46 0.14
CA MET A 330 9.85 -0.07 1.56
C MET A 330 10.63 -1.00 2.51
N PRO A 331 10.56 -2.34 2.41
CA PRO A 331 11.38 -3.24 3.23
C PRO A 331 12.86 -3.04 3.02
N ASN A 332 13.32 -2.90 1.77
CA ASN A 332 14.72 -2.70 1.41
C ASN A 332 15.29 -1.40 2.01
N GLU A 333 14.55 -0.30 1.93
CA GLU A 333 14.99 0.99 2.50
C GLU A 333 15.07 0.93 4.03
N ALA A 334 14.12 0.25 4.70
CA ALA A 334 14.17 0.04 6.13
C ALA A 334 15.38 -0.82 6.56
N VAL A 335 15.72 -1.86 5.78
CA VAL A 335 16.92 -2.69 5.99
C VAL A 335 18.19 -1.87 5.79
N LYS A 336 18.29 -1.08 4.72
CA LYS A 336 19.45 -0.23 4.43
C LYS A 336 19.71 0.80 5.53
N LEU A 337 18.65 1.38 6.12
CA LEU A 337 18.76 2.31 7.25
C LEU A 337 19.12 1.63 8.58
N GLY A 338 19.22 0.29 8.63
CA GLY A 338 19.49 -0.45 9.85
C GLY A 338 18.34 -0.37 10.87
N GLY A 339 17.11 -0.20 10.39
CA GLY A 339 15.89 -0.17 11.22
C GLY A 339 15.21 -1.54 11.37
N VAL A 340 15.78 -2.61 10.84
CA VAL A 340 15.17 -3.94 10.78
C VAL A 340 16.02 -4.96 11.53
N SER A 341 15.41 -5.65 12.49
CA SER A 341 16.08 -6.73 13.23
C SER A 341 16.23 -8.00 12.36
N HIS A 342 15.16 -8.38 11.65
CA HIS A 342 15.15 -9.57 10.77
C HIS A 342 14.20 -9.37 9.58
N SER A 343 14.62 -9.88 8.42
CA SER A 343 13.73 -10.06 7.27
C SER A 343 13.09 -11.45 7.30
N LEU A 344 11.76 -11.49 7.14
CA LEU A 344 10.97 -12.70 7.35
C LEU A 344 10.02 -12.95 6.18
N SER A 345 9.77 -14.22 5.86
CA SER A 345 8.69 -14.59 4.96
C SER A 345 7.32 -14.29 5.58
N ILE A 346 6.29 -14.18 4.73
CA ILE A 346 4.92 -13.91 5.21
C ILE A 346 4.49 -14.94 6.25
N GLN A 347 4.84 -16.22 6.07
CA GLN A 347 4.49 -17.28 7.03
C GLN A 347 5.13 -17.05 8.40
N LYS A 348 6.43 -16.67 8.42
CA LYS A 348 7.14 -16.34 9.67
C LYS A 348 6.62 -15.06 10.33
N ILE A 349 6.15 -14.08 9.55
CA ILE A 349 5.48 -12.88 10.07
C ILE A 349 4.17 -13.27 10.78
N ILE A 350 3.38 -14.18 10.21
CA ILE A 350 2.15 -14.67 10.84
C ILE A 350 2.47 -15.35 12.17
N GLU A 351 3.43 -16.29 12.18
CA GLU A 351 3.89 -16.99 13.40
C GLU A 351 4.41 -16.03 14.45
N LEU A 352 5.15 -15.00 14.03
CA LEU A 352 5.63 -13.94 14.90
C LEU A 352 4.47 -13.22 15.58
N ILE A 353 3.47 -12.72 14.82
CA ILE A 353 2.32 -12.00 15.40
C ILE A 353 1.56 -12.89 16.37
N GLN A 354 1.37 -14.17 16.05
CA GLN A 354 0.74 -15.16 16.93
C GLN A 354 1.51 -15.37 18.25
N SER A 355 2.81 -15.17 18.25
CA SER A 355 3.68 -15.32 19.42
C SER A 355 3.78 -14.07 20.31
N VAL A 356 3.35 -12.90 19.83
CA VAL A 356 3.35 -11.66 20.61
C VAL A 356 2.28 -11.72 21.71
N ARG A 357 2.72 -11.56 22.96
CA ARG A 357 1.84 -11.63 24.14
C ARG A 357 2.14 -10.47 25.09
#